data_8dd7b10e31ee3d6bb612d4572a10c33b
#
_entry.id   8dd7b10e31ee3d6bb612d4572a10c33b
#
_cell.length_a   1.000
_cell.length_b   1.000
_cell.length_c   1.000
_cell.angle_alpha   90.00
_cell.angle_beta   90.00
_cell.angle_gamma   90.00
#
_symmetry.space_group_name_H-M   'P 1'
#
loop_
_entity.id
_entity.type
_entity.pdbx_description
1 polymer ?
#
loop_
_entity_poly.entity_id
_entity_poly.type
_entity_poly.pdbx_seq_one_letter_code
_entity_poly.pdbx_strand_id
1 'polypeptide(L)'
;MEKICKELNLSELCGYLKEHDDYIILTHISPDGDTLGSAYALALGLLSVGKRAFVVCNDEIPQKYDYFVKAADLKSFDYKTIIAVDVADAKLLGSLYEKYSDKIELNIDHHISNTRYAKNLYLDSNASATAECIYDVLTALGVEITTVIANALYTGIATDTGCFKYSNVTPKTHLIAAELYKYGIDAAEINRIMFDTKSRNRLALEKMVLETAEFLFDSRCLMLTVTSEMQEKSGCEQSDLEGVAAISRSVEGVLCGVSIKQSEPNVYKISLRTYPPLDASYICGMLGGGGHKAAAGCTLEGSLEDVKKQIISAVGRAFTEYDAGSIVD
;
A
#
# COMPACT_ATOMS: atom_id res chain seq x y z
N MET A 1 -18.74 3.65 25.76
CA MET A 1 -19.73 3.40 24.68
C MET A 1 -18.91 3.09 23.45
N GLU A 2 -19.05 1.90 22.85
CA GLU A 2 -18.44 1.62 21.56
C GLU A 2 -18.95 2.66 20.56
N LYS A 3 -18.02 3.30 19.85
CA LYS A 3 -18.37 4.19 18.71
C LYS A 3 -19.01 3.30 17.65
N ILE A 4 -20.31 3.43 17.43
CA ILE A 4 -20.99 2.71 16.34
C ILE A 4 -20.57 3.41 15.05
N CYS A 5 -19.77 2.72 14.25
CA CYS A 5 -19.41 3.15 12.89
C CYS A 5 -20.61 2.87 11.96
N LYS A 6 -21.12 3.89 11.26
CA LYS A 6 -22.19 3.72 10.27
C LYS A 6 -21.56 3.38 8.91
N GLU A 7 -21.88 2.22 8.36
CA GLU A 7 -21.55 1.88 6.98
C GLU A 7 -22.47 2.65 6.02
N LEU A 8 -21.87 3.27 5.00
CA LEU A 8 -22.57 4.03 3.95
C LEU A 8 -22.51 3.27 2.62
N ASN A 9 -23.59 3.29 1.87
CA ASN A 9 -23.55 2.96 0.46
C ASN A 9 -23.11 4.18 -0.38
N LEU A 10 -22.86 4.00 -1.67
CA LEU A 10 -22.38 5.05 -2.57
C LEU A 10 -23.30 6.28 -2.59
N SER A 11 -24.62 6.08 -2.61
CA SER A 11 -25.59 7.19 -2.62
C SER A 11 -25.57 7.98 -1.31
N GLU A 12 -25.48 7.30 -0.17
CA GLU A 12 -25.37 7.93 1.16
C GLU A 12 -24.05 8.69 1.29
N LEU A 13 -22.91 8.11 0.79
CA LEU A 13 -21.63 8.79 0.75
C LEU A 13 -21.69 10.08 -0.09
N CYS A 14 -22.26 10.01 -1.29
CA CYS A 14 -22.43 11.19 -2.14
C CYS A 14 -23.33 12.25 -1.46
N GLY A 15 -24.39 11.82 -0.77
CA GLY A 15 -25.22 12.70 0.06
C GLY A 15 -24.43 13.40 1.14
N TYR A 16 -23.64 12.63 1.90
CA TYR A 16 -22.76 13.15 2.94
C TYR A 16 -21.78 14.21 2.38
N LEU A 17 -21.12 13.92 1.26
CA LEU A 17 -20.19 14.85 0.63
C LEU A 17 -20.85 16.12 0.08
N LYS A 18 -22.14 16.07 -0.30
CA LYS A 18 -22.91 17.24 -0.71
C LYS A 18 -23.32 18.13 0.47
N GLU A 19 -23.67 17.53 1.59
CA GLU A 19 -24.15 18.22 2.80
C GLU A 19 -23.04 18.90 3.61
N HIS A 20 -21.80 18.41 3.54
CA HIS A 20 -20.65 18.92 4.28
C HIS A 20 -19.73 19.77 3.39
N ASP A 21 -18.75 20.44 4.02
CA ASP A 21 -17.74 21.26 3.36
C ASP A 21 -16.48 21.39 4.23
N ASP A 22 -15.49 22.16 3.76
CA ASP A 22 -14.25 22.47 4.46
C ASP A 22 -13.49 21.22 4.90
N TYR A 23 -13.18 20.36 3.91
CA TYR A 23 -12.58 19.04 4.15
C TYR A 23 -11.07 19.11 4.36
N ILE A 24 -10.59 18.40 5.40
CA ILE A 24 -9.23 17.91 5.48
C ILE A 24 -9.24 16.41 5.16
N ILE A 25 -8.41 15.99 4.21
CA ILE A 25 -8.30 14.60 3.78
C ILE A 25 -6.96 14.05 4.27
N LEU A 26 -7.02 13.03 5.11
CA LEU A 26 -5.86 12.40 5.74
C LEU A 26 -5.48 11.13 4.99
N THR A 27 -4.17 10.92 4.81
CA THR A 27 -3.56 9.73 4.23
C THR A 27 -2.76 8.96 5.27
N HIS A 28 -2.35 7.73 4.97
CA HIS A 28 -1.51 6.95 5.87
C HIS A 28 -0.02 7.36 5.81
N ILE A 29 0.76 6.96 6.83
CA ILE A 29 2.24 7.05 6.85
C ILE A 29 2.84 6.21 5.73
N SER A 30 4.06 6.58 5.30
CA SER A 30 4.72 5.95 4.15
C SER A 30 3.78 5.91 2.94
N PRO A 31 3.30 7.08 2.48
CA PRO A 31 2.20 7.18 1.53
C PRO A 31 2.59 6.55 0.19
N ASP A 32 1.71 5.71 -0.31
CA ASP A 32 1.84 5.07 -1.61
C ASP A 32 0.98 5.76 -2.69
N GLY A 33 0.88 5.12 -3.87
CA GLY A 33 0.14 5.70 -4.97
C GLY A 33 -1.37 5.66 -4.78
N ASP A 34 -1.91 4.67 -4.03
CA ASP A 34 -3.34 4.57 -3.83
C ASP A 34 -3.84 5.60 -2.83
N THR A 35 -3.21 5.72 -1.65
CA THR A 35 -3.62 6.71 -0.66
C THR A 35 -3.49 8.15 -1.20
N LEU A 36 -2.38 8.46 -1.91
CA LEU A 36 -2.18 9.79 -2.48
C LEU A 36 -3.10 10.03 -3.68
N GLY A 37 -3.17 9.07 -4.62
CA GLY A 37 -4.02 9.17 -5.79
C GLY A 37 -5.48 9.36 -5.43
N SER A 38 -5.97 8.59 -4.47
CA SER A 38 -7.32 8.65 -3.94
C SER A 38 -7.61 9.98 -3.23
N ALA A 39 -6.72 10.42 -2.34
CA ALA A 39 -6.90 11.66 -1.59
C ALA A 39 -6.88 12.90 -2.49
N TYR A 40 -5.92 12.99 -3.42
CA TYR A 40 -5.82 14.12 -4.35
C TYR A 40 -6.95 14.14 -5.38
N ALA A 41 -7.37 12.98 -5.90
CA ALA A 41 -8.51 12.90 -6.80
C ALA A 41 -9.81 13.34 -6.10
N LEU A 42 -10.05 12.88 -4.86
CA LEU A 42 -11.21 13.31 -4.08
C LEU A 42 -11.18 14.81 -3.80
N ALA A 43 -10.04 15.36 -3.37
CA ALA A 43 -9.91 16.80 -3.11
C ALA A 43 -10.23 17.65 -4.34
N LEU A 44 -9.63 17.32 -5.49
CA LEU A 44 -9.86 18.02 -6.74
C LEU A 44 -11.31 17.88 -7.22
N GLY A 45 -11.89 16.70 -7.09
CA GLY A 45 -13.30 16.48 -7.40
C GLY A 45 -14.24 17.31 -6.53
N LEU A 46 -13.99 17.39 -5.23
CA LEU A 46 -14.75 18.23 -4.30
C LEU A 46 -14.63 19.72 -4.65
N LEU A 47 -13.41 20.19 -5.00
CA LEU A 47 -13.19 21.56 -5.46
C LEU A 47 -14.00 21.88 -6.73
N SER A 48 -14.07 20.95 -7.69
CA SER A 48 -14.79 21.16 -8.95
C SER A 48 -16.31 21.31 -8.77
N VAL A 49 -16.85 20.75 -7.68
CA VAL A 49 -18.29 20.90 -7.33
C VAL A 49 -18.54 22.01 -6.29
N GLY A 50 -17.58 22.93 -6.14
CA GLY A 50 -17.69 24.13 -5.31
C GLY A 50 -17.47 23.92 -3.81
N LYS A 51 -16.89 22.80 -3.40
CA LYS A 51 -16.47 22.51 -2.02
C LYS A 51 -15.03 22.94 -1.80
N ARG A 52 -14.59 23.03 -0.54
CA ARG A 52 -13.20 23.27 -0.18
C ARG A 52 -12.59 21.99 0.38
N ALA A 53 -11.42 21.61 -0.12
CA ALA A 53 -10.71 20.42 0.34
C ALA A 53 -9.19 20.60 0.24
N PHE A 54 -8.44 20.00 1.15
CA PHE A 54 -6.99 19.87 1.07
C PHE A 54 -6.53 18.55 1.68
N VAL A 55 -5.34 18.10 1.27
CA VAL A 55 -4.75 16.82 1.70
C VAL A 55 -3.66 17.06 2.72
N VAL A 56 -3.59 16.21 3.73
CA VAL A 56 -2.52 16.18 4.73
C VAL A 56 -1.98 14.76 4.86
N CYS A 57 -0.68 14.64 4.66
CA CYS A 57 0.09 13.43 4.93
C CYS A 57 1.02 13.66 6.11
N ASN A 58 1.26 12.64 6.94
CA ASN A 58 2.23 12.72 8.03
C ASN A 58 3.67 12.82 7.52
N ASP A 59 3.97 12.03 6.49
CA ASP A 59 5.31 11.90 5.95
C ASP A 59 5.50 12.78 4.71
N GLU A 60 6.75 13.03 4.35
CA GLU A 60 7.08 13.71 3.11
C GLU A 60 6.59 12.91 1.91
N ILE A 61 5.91 13.59 0.99
CA ILE A 61 5.40 12.96 -0.23
C ILE A 61 6.55 12.77 -1.21
N PRO A 62 6.80 11.52 -1.67
CA PRO A 62 7.89 11.27 -2.63
C PRO A 62 7.71 12.03 -3.94
N GLN A 63 8.81 12.58 -4.48
CA GLN A 63 8.82 13.38 -5.72
C GLN A 63 8.22 12.65 -6.94
N LYS A 64 8.24 11.32 -6.95
CA LYS A 64 7.63 10.53 -8.03
C LYS A 64 6.14 10.81 -8.24
N TYR A 65 5.46 11.44 -7.27
CA TYR A 65 4.04 11.82 -7.35
C TYR A 65 3.82 13.31 -7.71
N ASP A 66 4.88 14.09 -7.92
CA ASP A 66 4.81 15.54 -8.17
C ASP A 66 3.92 15.90 -9.36
N TYR A 67 3.80 15.03 -10.36
CA TYR A 67 3.04 15.29 -11.58
C TYR A 67 1.52 15.47 -11.36
N PHE A 68 0.97 14.99 -10.23
CA PHE A 68 -0.40 15.33 -9.83
C PHE A 68 -0.44 16.13 -8.51
N VAL A 69 0.46 15.88 -7.58
CA VAL A 69 0.49 16.56 -6.27
C VAL A 69 0.73 18.07 -6.44
N LYS A 70 1.78 18.46 -7.18
CA LYS A 70 2.06 19.87 -7.43
C LYS A 70 1.04 20.52 -8.37
N ALA A 71 0.52 19.75 -9.35
CA ALA A 71 -0.50 20.25 -10.26
C ALA A 71 -1.85 20.54 -9.56
N ALA A 72 -2.13 19.88 -8.45
CA ALA A 72 -3.34 20.11 -7.67
C ALA A 72 -3.35 21.45 -6.93
N ASP A 73 -2.18 22.03 -6.61
CA ASP A 73 -1.99 23.33 -5.93
C ASP A 73 -2.93 23.53 -4.72
N LEU A 74 -3.15 22.51 -3.91
CA LEU A 74 -4.07 22.56 -2.77
C LEU A 74 -3.49 23.44 -1.66
N LYS A 75 -4.33 24.31 -1.08
CA LYS A 75 -3.95 25.21 0.02
C LYS A 75 -4.69 24.81 1.28
N SER A 76 -3.99 24.80 2.41
CA SER A 76 -4.60 24.58 3.72
C SER A 76 -5.46 25.76 4.17
N PHE A 77 -6.50 25.45 4.91
CA PHE A 77 -7.43 26.44 5.52
C PHE A 77 -8.02 25.83 6.81
N ASP A 78 -8.84 26.60 7.53
CA ASP A 78 -9.57 26.11 8.69
C ASP A 78 -10.65 25.12 8.23
N TYR A 79 -10.48 23.85 8.60
CA TYR A 79 -11.36 22.75 8.19
C TYR A 79 -12.49 22.51 9.20
N LYS A 80 -13.55 21.86 8.73
CA LYS A 80 -14.69 21.43 9.56
C LYS A 80 -14.89 19.92 9.54
N THR A 81 -14.65 19.29 8.40
CA THR A 81 -14.91 17.86 8.18
C THR A 81 -13.62 17.09 7.94
N ILE A 82 -13.41 16.02 8.69
CA ILE A 82 -12.19 15.19 8.60
C ILE A 82 -12.52 13.88 7.90
N ILE A 83 -11.85 13.64 6.79
CA ILE A 83 -11.95 12.40 6.01
C ILE A 83 -10.59 11.66 6.07
N ALA A 84 -10.61 10.35 6.26
CA ALA A 84 -9.45 9.49 6.02
C ALA A 84 -9.70 8.67 4.74
N VAL A 85 -8.70 8.57 3.88
CA VAL A 85 -8.79 7.85 2.60
C VAL A 85 -7.68 6.83 2.54
N ASP A 86 -8.06 5.58 2.26
CA ASP A 86 -7.13 4.44 2.18
C ASP A 86 -6.35 4.20 3.49
N VAL A 87 -7.04 4.32 4.61
CA VAL A 87 -6.47 4.16 5.96
C VAL A 87 -7.25 3.07 6.69
N ALA A 88 -6.73 1.85 6.73
CA ALA A 88 -7.39 0.70 7.33
C ALA A 88 -7.46 0.76 8.86
N ASP A 89 -6.49 1.39 9.52
CA ASP A 89 -6.44 1.61 10.96
C ASP A 89 -5.97 3.04 11.24
N ALA A 90 -6.64 3.73 12.18
CA ALA A 90 -6.27 5.09 12.55
C ALA A 90 -4.80 5.24 13.00
N LYS A 91 -4.16 4.19 13.51
CA LYS A 91 -2.73 4.19 13.87
C LYS A 91 -1.82 4.44 12.67
N LEU A 92 -2.28 4.12 11.46
CA LEU A 92 -1.56 4.41 10.22
C LEU A 92 -1.48 5.91 9.89
N LEU A 93 -2.15 6.76 10.65
CA LEU A 93 -1.98 8.21 10.56
C LEU A 93 -0.64 8.71 11.14
N GLY A 94 0.15 7.85 11.79
CA GLY A 94 1.43 8.23 12.38
C GLY A 94 1.29 9.26 13.50
N SER A 95 2.09 10.33 13.47
CA SER A 95 2.01 11.40 14.49
C SER A 95 0.69 12.19 14.44
N LEU A 96 -0.06 12.10 13.34
CA LEU A 96 -1.40 12.73 13.23
C LEU A 96 -2.46 11.95 14.03
N TYR A 97 -2.17 10.72 14.47
CA TYR A 97 -3.10 9.89 15.22
C TYR A 97 -3.65 10.58 16.46
N GLU A 98 -2.78 11.12 17.31
CA GLU A 98 -3.18 11.79 18.54
C GLU A 98 -4.10 13.00 18.30
N LYS A 99 -3.89 13.70 17.19
CA LYS A 99 -4.65 14.90 16.84
C LYS A 99 -6.01 14.58 16.24
N TYR A 100 -6.14 13.49 15.47
CA TYR A 100 -7.29 13.27 14.59
C TYR A 100 -8.09 11.98 14.86
N SER A 101 -7.53 10.93 15.48
CA SER A 101 -8.11 9.58 15.53
C SER A 101 -9.54 9.49 16.06
N ASP A 102 -9.90 10.34 17.01
CA ASP A 102 -11.25 10.38 17.61
C ASP A 102 -12.23 11.34 16.90
N LYS A 103 -11.74 12.09 15.90
CA LYS A 103 -12.45 13.16 15.17
C LYS A 103 -12.77 12.79 13.72
N ILE A 104 -12.28 11.65 13.22
CA ILE A 104 -12.51 11.24 11.85
C ILE A 104 -14.00 10.96 11.65
N GLU A 105 -14.60 11.72 10.76
CA GLU A 105 -16.03 11.66 10.47
C GLU A 105 -16.38 10.68 9.38
N LEU A 106 -15.49 10.52 8.41
CA LEU A 106 -15.68 9.62 7.27
C LEU A 106 -14.36 8.92 6.95
N ASN A 107 -14.44 7.61 6.70
CA ASN A 107 -13.35 6.84 6.09
C ASN A 107 -13.85 6.25 4.77
N ILE A 108 -13.05 6.38 3.72
CA ILE A 108 -13.26 5.75 2.41
C ILE A 108 -12.12 4.79 2.19
N ASP A 109 -12.41 3.50 2.04
CA ASP A 109 -11.39 2.46 2.06
C ASP A 109 -11.81 1.21 1.26
N HIS A 110 -10.83 0.38 0.90
CA HIS A 110 -11.06 -0.93 0.28
C HIS A 110 -10.49 -2.10 1.11
N HIS A 111 -9.77 -1.83 2.18
CA HIS A 111 -9.11 -2.86 2.99
C HIS A 111 -10.10 -3.70 3.81
N ILE A 112 -10.13 -5.02 3.59
CA ILE A 112 -10.96 -5.95 4.39
C ILE A 112 -10.61 -5.92 5.89
N SER A 113 -9.38 -5.52 6.23
CA SER A 113 -8.89 -5.38 7.60
C SER A 113 -9.26 -4.07 8.27
N ASN A 114 -10.11 -3.23 7.65
CA ASN A 114 -10.51 -1.95 8.21
C ASN A 114 -11.09 -2.08 9.62
N THR A 115 -10.53 -1.30 10.57
CA THR A 115 -10.89 -1.37 12.00
C THR A 115 -12.14 -0.56 12.36
N ARG A 116 -12.83 0.05 11.38
CA ARG A 116 -14.11 0.79 11.54
C ARG A 116 -14.04 1.92 12.58
N TYR A 117 -12.93 2.62 12.62
CA TYR A 117 -12.61 3.64 13.62
C TYR A 117 -13.33 5.00 13.39
N ALA A 118 -13.76 5.29 12.17
CA ALA A 118 -14.46 6.54 11.81
C ALA A 118 -15.93 6.51 12.23
N LYS A 119 -16.59 7.68 12.26
CA LYS A 119 -18.04 7.76 12.49
C LYS A 119 -18.84 7.14 11.35
N ASN A 120 -18.40 7.38 10.12
CA ASN A 120 -18.99 6.83 8.89
C ASN A 120 -17.89 6.10 8.09
N LEU A 121 -18.26 5.03 7.42
CA LEU A 121 -17.35 4.22 6.60
C LEU A 121 -18.01 3.90 5.26
N TYR A 122 -17.31 4.17 4.18
CA TYR A 122 -17.57 3.56 2.89
C TYR A 122 -16.46 2.54 2.61
N LEU A 123 -16.83 1.28 2.55
CA LEU A 123 -15.88 0.17 2.36
C LEU A 123 -16.34 -0.70 1.18
N ASP A 124 -15.48 -0.79 0.16
CA ASP A 124 -15.64 -1.77 -0.92
C ASP A 124 -14.42 -2.70 -0.97
N SER A 125 -14.48 -3.79 -0.22
CA SER A 125 -13.39 -4.77 -0.15
C SER A 125 -13.22 -5.61 -1.44
N ASN A 126 -14.06 -5.43 -2.45
CA ASN A 126 -13.91 -6.05 -3.76
C ASN A 126 -13.21 -5.11 -4.76
N ALA A 127 -13.06 -3.83 -4.42
CA ALA A 127 -12.30 -2.91 -5.25
C ALA A 127 -10.81 -3.26 -5.19
N SER A 128 -10.12 -3.14 -6.32
CA SER A 128 -8.68 -3.42 -6.39
C SER A 128 -7.82 -2.36 -5.72
N ALA A 129 -8.39 -1.17 -5.50
CA ALA A 129 -7.76 0.00 -4.93
C ALA A 129 -8.82 0.95 -4.38
N THR A 130 -8.51 1.76 -3.38
CA THR A 130 -9.40 2.85 -2.94
C THR A 130 -9.65 3.86 -4.07
N ALA A 131 -8.71 4.03 -5.00
CA ALA A 131 -8.88 4.87 -6.18
C ALA A 131 -10.07 4.43 -7.07
N GLU A 132 -10.44 3.14 -7.12
CA GLU A 132 -11.69 2.70 -7.77
C GLU A 132 -12.93 3.22 -7.03
N CYS A 133 -12.91 3.19 -5.71
CA CYS A 133 -13.98 3.74 -4.88
C CYS A 133 -14.14 5.24 -5.13
N ILE A 134 -13.03 5.97 -5.18
CA ILE A 134 -13.03 7.41 -5.46
C ILE A 134 -13.54 7.70 -6.88
N TYR A 135 -13.15 6.91 -7.88
CA TYR A 135 -13.67 7.04 -9.25
C TYR A 135 -15.22 6.94 -9.28
N ASP A 136 -15.79 5.93 -8.59
CA ASP A 136 -17.23 5.77 -8.49
C ASP A 136 -17.90 6.96 -7.81
N VAL A 137 -17.32 7.45 -6.72
CA VAL A 137 -17.81 8.63 -5.99
C VAL A 137 -17.81 9.87 -6.88
N LEU A 138 -16.71 10.16 -7.57
CA LEU A 138 -16.60 11.33 -8.44
C LEU A 138 -17.58 11.25 -9.61
N THR A 139 -17.75 10.07 -10.19
CA THR A 139 -18.73 9.82 -11.25
C THR A 139 -20.16 10.03 -10.76
N ALA A 140 -20.51 9.51 -9.58
CA ALA A 140 -21.85 9.65 -8.98
C ALA A 140 -22.14 11.10 -8.53
N LEU A 141 -21.12 11.88 -8.21
CA LEU A 141 -21.23 13.31 -7.92
C LEU A 141 -21.38 14.17 -9.18
N GLY A 142 -21.15 13.59 -10.38
CA GLY A 142 -21.17 14.32 -11.66
C GLY A 142 -19.93 15.22 -11.85
N VAL A 143 -18.80 14.84 -11.24
CA VAL A 143 -17.52 15.56 -11.39
C VAL A 143 -16.99 15.36 -12.81
N GLU A 144 -16.59 16.44 -13.46
CA GLU A 144 -15.83 16.39 -14.70
C GLU A 144 -14.38 15.95 -14.38
N ILE A 145 -14.01 14.76 -14.83
CA ILE A 145 -12.66 14.22 -14.60
C ILE A 145 -11.67 14.98 -15.46
N THR A 146 -10.75 15.70 -14.82
CA THR A 146 -9.64 16.37 -15.48
C THR A 146 -8.45 15.44 -15.65
N THR A 147 -7.47 15.79 -16.49
CA THR A 147 -6.22 15.00 -16.63
C THR A 147 -5.50 14.81 -15.30
N VAL A 148 -5.51 15.80 -14.39
CA VAL A 148 -4.86 15.70 -13.08
C VAL A 148 -5.57 14.67 -12.19
N ILE A 149 -6.91 14.72 -12.15
CA ILE A 149 -7.73 13.72 -11.43
C ILE A 149 -7.49 12.32 -12.02
N ALA A 150 -7.49 12.21 -13.35
CA ALA A 150 -7.26 10.93 -14.03
C ALA A 150 -5.86 10.36 -13.76
N ASN A 151 -4.82 11.20 -13.75
CA ASN A 151 -3.46 10.80 -13.38
C ASN A 151 -3.41 10.27 -11.93
N ALA A 152 -4.05 10.96 -10.98
CA ALA A 152 -4.10 10.54 -9.59
C ALA A 152 -4.81 9.18 -9.42
N LEU A 153 -6.00 9.02 -10.01
CA LEU A 153 -6.77 7.77 -9.98
C LEU A 153 -6.02 6.61 -10.64
N TYR A 154 -5.46 6.85 -11.85
CA TYR A 154 -4.70 5.82 -12.54
C TYR A 154 -3.47 5.37 -11.73
N THR A 155 -2.79 6.32 -11.08
CA THR A 155 -1.64 6.01 -10.21
C THR A 155 -2.06 5.10 -9.05
N GLY A 156 -3.16 5.43 -8.35
CA GLY A 156 -3.69 4.60 -7.27
C GLY A 156 -3.99 3.18 -7.75
N ILE A 157 -4.78 3.05 -8.81
CA ILE A 157 -5.13 1.73 -9.37
C ILE A 157 -3.87 0.96 -9.81
N ALA A 158 -2.95 1.60 -10.54
CA ALA A 158 -1.77 0.94 -11.05
C ALA A 158 -0.84 0.47 -9.93
N THR A 159 -0.64 1.27 -8.88
CA THR A 159 0.25 0.90 -7.77
C THR A 159 -0.30 -0.25 -6.95
N ASP A 160 -1.58 -0.22 -6.60
CA ASP A 160 -2.20 -1.24 -5.74
C ASP A 160 -2.45 -2.57 -6.48
N THR A 161 -2.48 -2.53 -7.80
CA THR A 161 -2.55 -3.73 -8.66
C THR A 161 -1.21 -4.22 -9.18
N GLY A 162 -0.11 -3.58 -8.78
CA GLY A 162 1.24 -3.89 -9.30
C GLY A 162 1.32 -3.77 -10.81
N CYS A 163 0.75 -2.72 -11.38
CA CYS A 163 0.56 -2.51 -12.81
C CYS A 163 -0.29 -3.63 -13.45
N PHE A 164 -1.47 -3.87 -12.86
CA PHE A 164 -2.47 -4.86 -13.33
C PHE A 164 -1.98 -6.32 -13.35
N LYS A 165 -1.02 -6.67 -12.46
CA LYS A 165 -0.44 -8.03 -12.37
C LYS A 165 -0.95 -8.85 -11.19
N TYR A 166 -1.53 -8.20 -10.16
CA TYR A 166 -1.92 -8.90 -8.94
C TYR A 166 -3.32 -9.51 -9.05
N SER A 167 -3.62 -10.45 -8.14
CA SER A 167 -4.88 -11.20 -8.14
C SER A 167 -6.11 -10.38 -7.72
N ASN A 168 -5.92 -9.18 -7.19
CA ASN A 168 -6.99 -8.23 -6.89
C ASN A 168 -7.55 -7.52 -8.13
N VAL A 169 -6.92 -7.64 -9.29
CA VAL A 169 -7.39 -7.05 -10.57
C VAL A 169 -8.72 -7.67 -11.00
N THR A 170 -9.69 -6.84 -11.33
CA THR A 170 -11.02 -7.22 -11.76
C THR A 170 -11.34 -6.67 -13.16
N PRO A 171 -12.41 -7.14 -13.82
CA PRO A 171 -12.88 -6.48 -15.04
C PRO A 171 -13.21 -4.99 -14.86
N LYS A 172 -13.73 -4.59 -13.68
CA LYS A 172 -14.00 -3.20 -13.33
C LYS A 172 -12.72 -2.36 -13.32
N THR A 173 -11.63 -2.90 -12.75
CA THR A 173 -10.30 -2.27 -12.74
C THR A 173 -9.86 -1.86 -14.15
N HIS A 174 -9.96 -2.80 -15.11
CA HIS A 174 -9.61 -2.53 -16.51
C HIS A 174 -10.55 -1.55 -17.20
N LEU A 175 -11.85 -1.60 -16.89
CA LEU A 175 -12.82 -0.66 -17.45
C LEU A 175 -12.56 0.77 -16.96
N ILE A 176 -12.30 0.96 -15.68
CA ILE A 176 -11.93 2.27 -15.13
C ILE A 176 -10.61 2.75 -15.74
N ALA A 177 -9.58 1.91 -15.80
CA ALA A 177 -8.33 2.28 -16.43
C ALA A 177 -8.53 2.72 -17.89
N ALA A 178 -9.30 1.97 -18.68
CA ALA A 178 -9.62 2.32 -20.08
C ALA A 178 -10.36 3.67 -20.18
N GLU A 179 -11.26 3.95 -19.24
CA GLU A 179 -11.96 5.24 -19.19
C GLU A 179 -11.01 6.39 -18.90
N LEU A 180 -10.07 6.20 -17.95
CA LEU A 180 -9.09 7.23 -17.57
C LEU A 180 -8.18 7.64 -18.72
N TYR A 181 -7.87 6.74 -19.67
CA TYR A 181 -7.11 7.09 -20.88
C TYR A 181 -7.77 8.19 -21.72
N LYS A 182 -9.12 8.31 -21.69
CA LYS A 182 -9.84 9.33 -22.46
C LYS A 182 -9.55 10.77 -22.00
N TYR A 183 -9.02 10.91 -20.78
CA TYR A 183 -8.68 12.20 -20.19
C TYR A 183 -7.22 12.64 -20.43
N GLY A 184 -6.53 11.96 -21.36
CA GLY A 184 -5.21 12.36 -21.83
C GLY A 184 -4.08 12.08 -20.84
N ILE A 185 -4.19 11.03 -20.03
CA ILE A 185 -3.10 10.57 -19.17
C ILE A 185 -1.94 10.01 -20.01
N ASP A 186 -0.72 10.20 -19.55
CA ASP A 186 0.44 9.46 -20.06
C ASP A 186 0.72 8.24 -19.19
N ALA A 187 -0.09 7.19 -19.37
CA ALA A 187 0.03 5.97 -18.58
C ALA A 187 1.38 5.27 -18.77
N ALA A 188 2.02 5.42 -19.93
CA ALA A 188 3.36 4.86 -20.15
C ALA A 188 4.38 5.55 -19.25
N GLU A 189 4.34 6.87 -19.16
CA GLU A 189 5.24 7.63 -18.30
C GLU A 189 4.95 7.39 -16.82
N ILE A 190 3.65 7.32 -16.42
CA ILE A 190 3.26 6.96 -15.04
C ILE A 190 3.83 5.59 -14.66
N ASN A 191 3.62 4.58 -15.51
CA ASN A 191 4.12 3.23 -15.26
C ASN A 191 5.66 3.18 -15.20
N ARG A 192 6.34 3.90 -16.09
CA ARG A 192 7.79 4.03 -16.06
C ARG A 192 8.29 4.62 -14.74
N ILE A 193 7.68 5.70 -14.28
CA ILE A 193 8.04 6.34 -13.00
C ILE A 193 7.79 5.41 -11.82
N MET A 194 6.63 4.74 -11.77
CA MET A 194 6.21 3.94 -10.62
C MET A 194 6.92 2.58 -10.54
N PHE A 195 7.21 1.92 -11.68
CA PHE A 195 7.62 0.52 -11.69
C PHE A 195 8.99 0.28 -12.30
N ASP A 196 9.43 1.09 -13.29
CA ASP A 196 10.64 0.83 -14.04
C ASP A 196 11.81 1.74 -13.66
N THR A 197 11.53 2.86 -12.97
CA THR A 197 12.56 3.82 -12.57
C THR A 197 13.07 3.49 -11.16
N LYS A 198 14.38 3.37 -11.02
CA LYS A 198 15.07 3.19 -9.75
C LYS A 198 16.13 4.28 -9.57
N SER A 199 16.34 4.71 -8.33
CA SER A 199 17.46 5.58 -8.01
C SER A 199 18.80 4.83 -8.20
N ARG A 200 19.88 5.58 -8.38
CA ARG A 200 21.23 4.98 -8.43
C ARG A 200 21.58 4.30 -7.12
N ASN A 201 21.16 4.87 -6.00
CA ASN A 201 21.34 4.33 -4.67
C ASN A 201 20.60 3.00 -4.51
N ARG A 202 19.36 2.95 -4.97
CA ARG A 202 18.56 1.72 -5.02
C ARG A 202 19.25 0.63 -5.83
N LEU A 203 19.76 0.94 -7.01
CA LEU A 203 20.48 -0.03 -7.87
C LEU A 203 21.76 -0.54 -7.19
N ALA A 204 22.49 0.35 -6.50
CA ALA A 204 23.68 -0.03 -5.73
C ALA A 204 23.33 -0.98 -4.56
N LEU A 205 22.21 -0.69 -3.87
CA LEU A 205 21.72 -1.58 -2.81
C LEU A 205 21.30 -2.95 -3.35
N GLU A 206 20.50 -2.99 -4.41
CA GLU A 206 20.04 -4.25 -5.01
C GLU A 206 21.21 -5.15 -5.44
N LYS A 207 22.28 -4.57 -5.97
CA LYS A 207 23.51 -5.32 -6.29
C LYS A 207 24.06 -6.04 -5.05
N MET A 208 24.22 -5.31 -3.94
CA MET A 208 24.74 -5.89 -2.70
C MET A 208 23.79 -6.91 -2.09
N VAL A 209 22.48 -6.67 -2.17
CA VAL A 209 21.45 -7.59 -1.66
C VAL A 209 21.44 -8.89 -2.45
N LEU A 210 21.58 -8.83 -3.77
CA LEU A 210 21.65 -10.03 -4.62
C LEU A 210 22.89 -10.90 -4.31
N GLU A 211 24.00 -10.31 -3.86
CA GLU A 211 25.18 -11.05 -3.40
C GLU A 211 24.93 -11.86 -2.11
N THR A 212 23.84 -11.56 -1.38
CA THR A 212 23.43 -12.34 -0.19
C THR A 212 22.46 -13.48 -0.48
N ALA A 213 22.19 -13.76 -1.75
CA ALA A 213 21.17 -14.74 -2.15
C ALA A 213 21.49 -16.15 -1.63
N GLU A 214 20.59 -16.69 -0.82
CA GLU A 214 20.65 -18.05 -0.30
C GLU A 214 19.45 -18.85 -0.81
N PHE A 215 19.73 -19.87 -1.62
CA PHE A 215 18.70 -20.80 -2.10
C PHE A 215 18.58 -21.99 -1.14
N LEU A 216 17.36 -22.26 -0.71
CA LEU A 216 17.03 -23.27 0.30
C LEU A 216 15.90 -24.17 -0.22
N PHE A 217 15.77 -25.38 0.37
CA PHE A 217 14.67 -26.33 0.08
C PHE A 217 14.55 -26.64 -1.43
N ASP A 218 15.63 -27.17 -2.01
CA ASP A 218 15.73 -27.47 -3.44
C ASP A 218 15.43 -26.27 -4.35
N SER A 219 15.94 -25.08 -3.95
CA SER A 219 15.75 -23.80 -4.61
C SER A 219 14.30 -23.27 -4.62
N ARG A 220 13.40 -23.87 -3.85
CA ARG A 220 12.01 -23.40 -3.70
C ARG A 220 11.87 -22.19 -2.76
N CYS A 221 12.91 -21.86 -2.00
CA CYS A 221 12.94 -20.66 -1.18
C CYS A 221 14.21 -19.84 -1.50
N LEU A 222 14.03 -18.53 -1.68
CA LEU A 222 15.12 -17.57 -1.81
C LEU A 222 15.12 -16.62 -0.63
N MET A 223 16.23 -16.56 0.10
CA MET A 223 16.42 -15.65 1.21
C MET A 223 17.44 -14.57 0.84
N LEU A 224 17.08 -13.30 1.07
CA LEU A 224 17.91 -12.12 0.84
C LEU A 224 18.08 -11.35 2.16
N THR A 225 19.26 -10.75 2.35
CA THR A 225 19.56 -9.96 3.55
C THR A 225 19.93 -8.53 3.17
N VAL A 226 19.36 -7.57 3.91
CA VAL A 226 19.68 -6.14 3.84
C VAL A 226 20.21 -5.72 5.20
N THR A 227 21.51 -5.42 5.28
CA THR A 227 22.15 -4.94 6.52
C THR A 227 22.15 -3.42 6.58
N SER A 228 22.33 -2.85 7.79
CA SER A 228 22.51 -1.41 7.97
C SER A 228 23.75 -0.90 7.21
N GLU A 229 24.82 -1.70 7.17
CA GLU A 229 26.03 -1.36 6.41
C GLU A 229 25.78 -1.22 4.90
N MET A 230 24.95 -2.09 4.32
CA MET A 230 24.54 -1.98 2.91
C MET A 230 23.72 -0.72 2.65
N GLN A 231 22.83 -0.37 3.56
CA GLN A 231 22.01 0.85 3.46
C GLN A 231 22.92 2.10 3.51
N GLU A 232 23.86 2.16 4.45
CA GLU A 232 24.81 3.25 4.55
C GLU A 232 25.72 3.36 3.31
N LYS A 233 26.31 2.25 2.86
CA LYS A 233 27.19 2.22 1.67
C LYS A 233 26.49 2.61 0.38
N SER A 234 25.22 2.27 0.24
CA SER A 234 24.44 2.64 -0.94
C SER A 234 23.93 4.07 -0.90
N GLY A 235 23.87 4.69 0.28
CA GLY A 235 23.25 5.99 0.50
C GLY A 235 21.72 5.95 0.27
N CYS A 236 21.10 4.77 0.43
CA CYS A 236 19.66 4.59 0.26
C CYS A 236 18.85 5.29 1.35
N GLU A 237 17.79 5.96 0.93
CA GLU A 237 16.72 6.45 1.79
C GLU A 237 15.69 5.35 2.09
N GLN A 238 14.77 5.61 3.02
CA GLN A 238 13.74 4.63 3.39
C GLN A 238 12.85 4.24 2.19
N SER A 239 12.55 5.17 1.30
CA SER A 239 11.78 4.95 0.07
C SER A 239 12.49 4.02 -0.93
N ASP A 240 13.83 4.00 -0.94
CA ASP A 240 14.61 3.12 -1.78
C ASP A 240 14.55 1.64 -1.34
N LEU A 241 14.15 1.37 -0.09
CA LEU A 241 14.04 0.02 0.46
C LEU A 241 12.74 -0.70 0.07
N GLU A 242 11.77 0.06 -0.42
CA GLU A 242 10.50 -0.52 -0.89
C GLU A 242 10.74 -1.48 -2.06
N GLY A 243 9.99 -2.58 -2.05
CA GLY A 243 10.05 -3.57 -3.15
C GLY A 243 11.28 -4.49 -3.15
N VAL A 244 12.29 -4.33 -2.26
CA VAL A 244 13.39 -5.31 -2.14
C VAL A 244 12.85 -6.70 -1.83
N ALA A 245 11.79 -6.80 -1.00
CA ALA A 245 11.14 -8.06 -0.69
C ALA A 245 10.53 -8.74 -1.94
N ALA A 246 10.18 -7.99 -2.99
CA ALA A 246 9.63 -8.55 -4.22
C ALA A 246 10.70 -9.28 -5.06
N ILE A 247 11.98 -8.90 -4.93
CA ILE A 247 13.09 -9.55 -5.63
C ILE A 247 13.18 -11.02 -5.25
N SER A 248 12.97 -11.34 -3.95
CA SER A 248 13.11 -12.71 -3.45
C SER A 248 12.12 -13.70 -4.06
N ARG A 249 11.00 -13.26 -4.62
CA ARG A 249 10.01 -14.15 -5.27
C ARG A 249 10.01 -14.07 -6.80
N SER A 250 10.88 -13.27 -7.42
CA SER A 250 10.91 -13.06 -8.88
C SER A 250 11.75 -14.11 -9.63
N VAL A 251 12.24 -15.13 -8.94
CA VAL A 251 13.10 -16.19 -9.49
C VAL A 251 12.24 -17.42 -9.79
N GLU A 252 12.47 -18.03 -10.96
CA GLU A 252 11.78 -19.23 -11.41
C GLU A 252 11.94 -20.38 -10.41
N GLY A 253 10.83 -21.06 -10.08
CA GLY A 253 10.78 -22.18 -9.14
C GLY A 253 10.72 -21.77 -7.66
N VAL A 254 10.89 -20.49 -7.33
CA VAL A 254 10.77 -20.01 -5.95
C VAL A 254 9.30 -19.88 -5.57
N LEU A 255 8.90 -20.60 -4.53
CA LEU A 255 7.55 -20.56 -3.92
C LEU A 255 7.51 -19.63 -2.69
N CYS A 256 8.65 -19.45 -2.02
CA CYS A 256 8.78 -18.60 -0.84
C CYS A 256 9.97 -17.65 -0.98
N GLY A 257 9.71 -16.37 -1.05
CA GLY A 257 10.74 -15.33 -0.99
C GLY A 257 10.80 -14.73 0.40
N VAL A 258 11.99 -14.66 0.98
CA VAL A 258 12.28 -14.07 2.29
C VAL A 258 13.21 -12.88 2.15
N SER A 259 12.85 -11.76 2.75
CA SER A 259 13.73 -10.61 2.89
C SER A 259 13.94 -10.31 4.37
N ILE A 260 15.19 -10.29 4.80
CA ILE A 260 15.65 -9.97 6.16
C ILE A 260 16.23 -8.56 6.12
N LYS A 261 15.56 -7.59 6.71
CA LYS A 261 16.04 -6.19 6.78
C LYS A 261 16.44 -5.83 8.20
N GLN A 262 17.71 -5.52 8.43
CA GLN A 262 18.17 -4.96 9.69
C GLN A 262 17.58 -3.56 9.87
N SER A 263 16.83 -3.36 10.96
CA SER A 263 16.26 -2.05 11.33
C SER A 263 17.06 -1.37 12.44
N GLU A 264 17.60 -2.17 13.36
CA GLU A 264 18.44 -1.73 14.49
C GLU A 264 19.48 -2.82 14.79
N PRO A 265 20.49 -2.56 15.59
CA PRO A 265 21.45 -3.61 16.04
C PRO A 265 20.69 -4.80 16.63
N ASN A 266 20.86 -5.98 16.02
CA ASN A 266 20.20 -7.24 16.41
C ASN A 266 18.66 -7.24 16.29
N VAL A 267 18.06 -6.31 15.56
CA VAL A 267 16.62 -6.28 15.27
C VAL A 267 16.40 -6.32 13.76
N TYR A 268 15.59 -7.26 13.32
CA TYR A 268 15.36 -7.52 11.88
C TYR A 268 13.87 -7.55 11.56
N LYS A 269 13.48 -6.77 10.56
CA LYS A 269 12.17 -6.86 9.93
C LYS A 269 12.20 -7.91 8.84
N ILE A 270 11.35 -8.92 8.96
CA ILE A 270 11.23 -10.03 8.03
C ILE A 270 10.02 -9.78 7.15
N SER A 271 10.20 -9.92 5.85
CA SER A 271 9.10 -9.89 4.90
C SER A 271 9.08 -11.20 4.12
N LEU A 272 7.95 -11.89 4.16
CA LEU A 272 7.70 -13.08 3.36
C LEU A 272 6.78 -12.74 2.19
N ARG A 273 7.07 -13.38 1.06
CA ARG A 273 6.23 -13.35 -0.14
C ARG A 273 6.10 -14.78 -0.64
N THR A 274 4.90 -15.28 -0.79
CA THR A 274 4.65 -16.66 -1.19
C THR A 274 3.76 -16.76 -2.41
N TYR A 275 3.89 -17.87 -3.11
CA TYR A 275 2.93 -18.33 -4.09
C TYR A 275 2.14 -19.52 -3.52
N PRO A 276 0.88 -19.71 -3.97
CA PRO A 276 0.14 -20.92 -3.59
C PRO A 276 0.95 -22.18 -3.90
N PRO A 277 0.87 -23.19 -3.04
CA PRO A 277 -0.04 -23.32 -1.91
C PRO A 277 0.50 -22.82 -0.56
N LEU A 278 1.68 -22.18 -0.53
CA LEU A 278 2.26 -21.68 0.72
C LEU A 278 1.51 -20.44 1.21
N ASP A 279 1.37 -20.34 2.54
CA ASP A 279 0.73 -19.22 3.22
C ASP A 279 1.77 -18.43 4.05
N ALA A 280 2.09 -17.19 3.59
CA ALA A 280 3.03 -16.33 4.28
C ALA A 280 2.55 -15.93 5.68
N SER A 281 1.24 -15.75 5.87
CA SER A 281 0.67 -15.39 7.18
C SER A 281 0.83 -16.52 8.18
N TYR A 282 0.64 -17.78 7.75
CA TYR A 282 0.88 -18.96 8.58
C TYR A 282 2.35 -19.05 9.01
N ILE A 283 3.28 -18.86 8.06
CA ILE A 283 4.72 -18.91 8.35
C ILE A 283 5.12 -17.80 9.32
N CYS A 284 4.69 -16.55 9.05
CA CYS A 284 4.97 -15.43 9.94
C CYS A 284 4.29 -15.57 11.31
N GLY A 285 3.11 -16.19 11.37
CA GLY A 285 2.41 -16.48 12.63
C GLY A 285 3.25 -17.35 13.58
N MET A 286 4.01 -18.34 13.05
CA MET A 286 4.94 -19.14 13.85
C MET A 286 6.11 -18.31 14.43
N LEU A 287 6.37 -17.14 13.84
CA LEU A 287 7.44 -16.21 14.24
C LEU A 287 6.91 -14.98 15.01
N GLY A 288 5.63 -15.01 15.43
CA GLY A 288 5.01 -13.92 16.18
C GLY A 288 4.57 -12.73 15.32
N GLY A 289 4.48 -12.92 14.01
CA GLY A 289 4.00 -11.92 13.05
C GLY A 289 2.65 -12.26 12.43
N GLY A 290 2.37 -11.69 11.26
CA GLY A 290 1.11 -11.90 10.54
C GLY A 290 1.08 -11.18 9.21
N GLY A 291 -0.09 -11.22 8.56
CA GLY A 291 -0.33 -10.57 7.27
C GLY A 291 -1.35 -11.34 6.42
N HIS A 292 -1.17 -11.28 5.11
CA HIS A 292 -2.00 -12.00 4.14
C HIS A 292 -1.32 -13.28 3.65
N LYS A 293 -2.10 -14.18 3.04
CA LYS A 293 -1.59 -15.46 2.49
C LYS A 293 -0.38 -15.26 1.57
N ALA A 294 -0.40 -14.27 0.69
CA ALA A 294 0.68 -14.01 -0.27
C ALA A 294 1.80 -13.11 0.25
N ALA A 295 1.58 -12.37 1.34
CA ALA A 295 2.51 -11.37 1.87
C ALA A 295 2.31 -11.17 3.37
N ALA A 296 3.34 -11.46 4.16
CA ALA A 296 3.30 -11.31 5.61
C ALA A 296 4.67 -10.84 6.14
N GLY A 297 4.70 -10.42 7.39
CA GLY A 297 5.93 -9.97 8.03
C GLY A 297 5.94 -10.20 9.54
N CYS A 298 7.14 -10.18 10.09
CA CYS A 298 7.40 -10.23 11.53
C CYS A 298 8.67 -9.43 11.88
N THR A 299 8.88 -9.20 13.16
CA THR A 299 10.13 -8.66 13.67
C THR A 299 10.79 -9.70 14.56
N LEU A 300 12.07 -9.96 14.33
CA LEU A 300 12.87 -10.90 15.13
C LEU A 300 14.06 -10.20 15.74
N GLU A 301 14.43 -10.61 16.94
CA GLU A 301 15.58 -10.12 17.68
C GLU A 301 16.62 -11.23 17.87
N GLY A 302 17.90 -10.88 17.84
CA GLY A 302 19.01 -11.81 18.02
C GLY A 302 20.14 -11.58 17.01
N SER A 303 21.12 -12.49 16.96
CA SER A 303 22.13 -12.45 15.91
C SER A 303 21.50 -12.78 14.54
N LEU A 304 22.09 -12.28 13.44
CA LEU A 304 21.61 -12.61 12.10
C LEU A 304 21.53 -14.13 11.87
N GLU A 305 22.50 -14.87 12.37
CA GLU A 305 22.55 -16.32 12.29
C GLU A 305 21.36 -17.00 13.02
N ASP A 306 20.99 -16.50 14.21
CA ASP A 306 19.87 -17.05 14.96
C ASP A 306 18.53 -16.69 14.31
N VAL A 307 18.41 -15.48 13.77
CA VAL A 307 17.25 -15.04 12.98
C VAL A 307 17.08 -15.92 11.75
N LYS A 308 18.15 -16.17 10.99
CA LYS A 308 18.12 -17.08 9.83
C LYS A 308 17.66 -18.49 10.22
N LYS A 309 18.18 -19.04 11.32
CA LYS A 309 17.78 -20.38 11.80
C LYS A 309 16.28 -20.45 12.13
N GLN A 310 15.75 -19.43 12.80
CA GLN A 310 14.31 -19.37 13.11
C GLN A 310 13.46 -19.35 11.83
N ILE A 311 13.85 -18.52 10.85
CA ILE A 311 13.13 -18.42 9.57
C ILE A 311 13.22 -19.75 8.81
N ILE A 312 14.40 -20.36 8.69
CA ILE A 312 14.61 -21.64 8.01
C ILE A 312 13.76 -22.74 8.66
N SER A 313 13.67 -22.74 10.00
CA SER A 313 12.83 -23.71 10.71
C SER A 313 11.34 -23.52 10.40
N ALA A 314 10.83 -22.29 10.41
CA ALA A 314 9.43 -22.01 10.14
C ALA A 314 9.05 -22.31 8.67
N VAL A 315 9.88 -21.87 7.72
CA VAL A 315 9.70 -22.14 6.29
C VAL A 315 9.80 -23.62 5.99
N GLY A 316 10.79 -24.32 6.59
CA GLY A 316 10.98 -25.77 6.42
C GLY A 316 9.80 -26.58 6.93
N ARG A 317 9.18 -26.17 8.04
CA ARG A 317 7.95 -26.77 8.53
C ARG A 317 6.81 -26.62 7.52
N ALA A 318 6.60 -25.42 6.97
CA ALA A 318 5.57 -25.20 5.96
C ALA A 318 5.78 -26.04 4.69
N PHE A 319 7.02 -26.19 4.21
CA PHE A 319 7.34 -27.09 3.10
C PHE A 319 7.10 -28.56 3.44
N THR A 320 7.44 -29.01 4.65
CA THR A 320 7.19 -30.39 5.09
C THR A 320 5.69 -30.69 5.13
N GLU A 321 4.89 -29.80 5.65
CA GLU A 321 3.42 -29.93 5.69
C GLU A 321 2.80 -29.92 4.30
N TYR A 322 3.34 -29.11 3.39
CA TYR A 322 2.96 -29.10 1.99
C TYR A 322 3.31 -30.42 1.27
N ASP A 323 4.58 -30.84 1.35
CA ASP A 323 5.06 -32.07 0.69
C ASP A 323 4.35 -33.33 1.24
N ALA A 324 3.87 -33.28 2.48
CA ALA A 324 3.05 -34.33 3.08
C ALA A 324 1.56 -34.29 2.68
N GLY A 325 1.13 -33.33 1.85
CA GLY A 325 -0.26 -33.17 1.45
C GLY A 325 -1.20 -32.70 2.58
N SER A 326 -0.64 -32.16 3.67
CA SER A 326 -1.40 -31.68 4.84
C SER A 326 -1.97 -30.27 4.65
N ILE A 327 -1.50 -29.53 3.65
CA ILE A 327 -2.06 -28.26 3.18
C ILE A 327 -2.85 -28.59 1.92
N VAL A 328 -4.16 -28.73 2.08
CA VAL A 328 -5.13 -28.85 0.98
C VAL A 328 -5.73 -27.47 0.72
N ASP A 329 -5.96 -27.10 -0.54
CA ASP A 329 -6.51 -25.83 -1.06
C ASP A 329 -7.70 -25.24 -0.27
#